data_f16191d6f7ea46974ddef21662d057a5
#
_entry.id   f16191d6f7ea46974ddef21662d057a5
#
_cell.length_a   1.000
_cell.length_b   1.000
_cell.length_c   1.000
_cell.angle_alpha   90.00
_cell.angle_beta   90.00
_cell.angle_gamma   90.00
#
_symmetry.space_group_name_H-M   'P 1'
#
loop_
_entity.id
_entity.type
_entity.pdbx_description
1 polymer ?
#
loop_
_entity_poly.entity_id
_entity_poly.type
_entity_poly.pdbx_seq_one_letter_code
_entity_poly.pdbx_strand_id
1 'polypeptide(L)'
;RRHTRSLCDWSSDVCSSDLGLALAGANAREKALSGEDDGILTSEEIATLDLSTIDWAVLSACQTGLGEIHAGEGVLGLRRAFEVAGTRTVIMTLWKVNDQSAAMWMEALYEQRLRGRKSTADAVREATLQMLQAQRSRTGSAHPFHWGPFVAVGDWK
;
A
#
# COMPACT_ATOMS: atom_id res chain seq x y z
N ARG A 1 25.08 -13.29 -11.83
CA ARG A 1 25.19 -12.00 -11.11
C ARG A 1 24.57 -10.94 -12.01
N ARG A 2 23.27 -10.68 -11.86
CA ARG A 2 22.70 -9.44 -12.34
C ARG A 2 23.35 -8.33 -11.52
N HIS A 3 24.34 -7.67 -12.09
CA HIS A 3 24.67 -6.33 -11.67
C HIS A 3 23.53 -5.43 -12.13
N THR A 4 22.48 -5.33 -11.34
CA THR A 4 21.66 -4.14 -11.35
C THR A 4 22.56 -3.02 -10.84
N ARG A 5 23.27 -2.36 -11.77
CA ARG A 5 23.82 -1.05 -11.48
C ARG A 5 22.59 -0.17 -11.25
N SER A 6 22.29 0.02 -9.98
CA SER A 6 21.38 1.05 -9.54
C SER A 6 21.73 2.36 -10.25
N LEU A 7 20.79 2.91 -11.00
CA LEU A 7 20.84 4.28 -11.48
C LEU A 7 20.46 5.23 -10.35
N CYS A 8 20.95 4.97 -9.15
CA CYS A 8 20.77 5.89 -8.03
C CYS A 8 21.70 7.06 -8.22
N ASP A 9 21.11 8.23 -8.35
CA ASP A 9 21.84 9.48 -8.23
C ASP A 9 22.35 9.61 -6.79
N TRP A 10 23.60 10.06 -6.64
CA TRP A 10 24.30 10.19 -5.36
C TRP A 10 23.64 11.14 -4.36
N SER A 11 22.55 11.78 -4.74
CA SER A 11 21.85 12.79 -3.92
C SER A 11 20.60 12.27 -3.21
N SER A 12 20.17 11.04 -3.49
CA SER A 12 19.02 10.43 -2.78
C SER A 12 19.40 9.03 -2.32
N ASP A 13 19.44 8.82 -1.01
CA ASP A 13 19.77 7.54 -0.38
C ASP A 13 18.66 6.46 -0.57
N VAL A 14 17.65 6.73 -1.39
CA VAL A 14 16.53 5.82 -1.67
C VAL A 14 16.39 5.61 -3.17
N CYS A 15 16.81 4.45 -3.63
CA CYS A 15 16.51 3.99 -4.98
C CYS A 15 15.08 3.46 -5.03
N SER A 16 14.27 3.92 -5.99
CA SER A 16 12.91 3.41 -6.23
C SER A 16 12.88 1.91 -6.53
N SER A 17 13.99 1.34 -7.01
CA SER A 17 14.18 -0.09 -7.25
C SER A 17 14.18 -0.95 -5.98
N ASP A 18 14.44 -0.34 -4.81
CA ASP A 18 14.50 -1.07 -3.53
C ASP A 18 13.12 -1.18 -2.85
N LEU A 19 12.11 -0.53 -3.43
CA LEU A 19 10.73 -0.55 -2.93
C LEU A 19 9.96 -1.68 -3.57
N GLY A 20 9.40 -2.56 -2.76
CA GLY A 20 8.66 -3.71 -3.26
C GLY A 20 7.70 -4.31 -2.22
N LEU A 21 6.88 -5.23 -2.70
CA LEU A 21 6.00 -6.05 -1.89
C LEU A 21 6.69 -7.40 -1.63
N ALA A 22 6.83 -7.77 -0.37
CA ALA A 22 7.29 -9.10 0.00
C ALA A 22 6.14 -10.10 -0.13
N LEU A 23 6.27 -11.02 -1.07
CA LEU A 23 5.32 -12.09 -1.33
C LEU A 23 5.83 -13.42 -0.77
N ALA A 24 5.08 -14.49 -1.02
CA ALA A 24 5.50 -15.84 -0.65
C ALA A 24 6.84 -16.17 -1.32
N GLY A 25 7.81 -16.59 -0.52
CA GLY A 25 9.17 -16.89 -1.01
C GLY A 25 10.21 -15.80 -0.71
N ALA A 26 9.82 -14.58 -0.37
CA ALA A 26 10.75 -13.46 -0.10
C ALA A 26 11.83 -13.78 0.95
N ASN A 27 11.51 -14.60 1.95
CA ASN A 27 12.46 -15.05 2.98
C ASN A 27 13.53 -16.04 2.45
N ALA A 28 13.32 -16.57 1.25
CA ALA A 28 14.25 -17.50 0.59
C ALA A 28 14.97 -16.85 -0.60
N ARG A 29 14.91 -15.54 -0.75
CA ARG A 29 15.47 -14.76 -1.86
C ARG A 29 16.91 -15.12 -2.21
N GLU A 30 17.76 -15.34 -1.19
CA GLU A 30 19.17 -15.70 -1.39
C GLU A 30 19.36 -17.06 -2.08
N LYS A 31 18.33 -17.90 -2.08
CA LYS A 31 18.34 -19.24 -2.70
C LYS A 31 17.75 -19.24 -4.10
N ALA A 32 17.10 -18.17 -4.51
CA ALA A 32 16.53 -18.05 -5.85
C ALA A 32 17.65 -18.07 -6.90
N LEU A 33 17.50 -18.92 -7.90
CA LEU A 33 18.43 -19.00 -9.03
C LEU A 33 18.21 -17.80 -9.96
N SER A 34 19.22 -17.49 -10.76
CA SER A 34 19.11 -16.39 -11.73
C SER A 34 17.99 -16.69 -12.73
N GLY A 35 16.91 -15.88 -12.68
CA GLY A 35 15.72 -16.02 -13.53
C GLY A 35 14.52 -16.65 -12.85
N GLU A 36 14.63 -17.05 -11.58
CA GLU A 36 13.51 -17.45 -10.74
C GLU A 36 12.94 -16.23 -9.97
N ASP A 37 11.65 -16.32 -9.60
CA ASP A 37 11.00 -15.34 -8.77
C ASP A 37 11.61 -15.37 -7.36
N ASP A 38 12.10 -14.22 -6.90
CA ASP A 38 12.73 -14.07 -5.59
C ASP A 38 11.72 -13.73 -4.48
N GLY A 39 10.44 -13.67 -4.80
CA GLY A 39 9.35 -13.35 -3.89
C GLY A 39 9.23 -11.86 -3.57
N ILE A 40 9.99 -10.99 -4.24
CA ILE A 40 9.89 -9.54 -4.11
C ILE A 40 9.31 -8.96 -5.40
N LEU A 41 8.16 -8.31 -5.30
CA LEU A 41 7.57 -7.58 -6.41
C LEU A 41 7.93 -6.10 -6.28
N THR A 42 8.90 -5.67 -7.05
CA THR A 42 9.45 -4.30 -7.00
C THR A 42 8.53 -3.26 -7.65
N SER A 43 8.70 -1.99 -7.32
CA SER A 43 7.98 -0.90 -7.96
C SER A 43 8.20 -0.86 -9.48
N GLU A 44 9.40 -1.19 -9.94
CA GLU A 44 9.72 -1.25 -11.37
C GLU A 44 8.94 -2.38 -12.07
N GLU A 45 8.89 -3.56 -11.46
CA GLU A 45 8.11 -4.68 -11.97
C GLU A 45 6.61 -4.37 -11.99
N ILE A 46 6.08 -3.80 -10.91
CA ILE A 46 4.67 -3.37 -10.85
C ILE A 46 4.35 -2.42 -12.00
N ALA A 47 5.21 -1.42 -12.26
CA ALA A 47 4.98 -0.43 -13.31
C ALA A 47 4.96 -1.02 -14.73
N THR A 48 5.48 -2.25 -14.92
CA THR A 48 5.42 -2.97 -16.22
C THR A 48 4.18 -3.84 -16.40
N LEU A 49 3.38 -4.03 -15.35
CA LEU A 49 2.15 -4.81 -15.41
C LEU A 49 1.05 -4.03 -16.12
N ASP A 50 0.12 -4.74 -16.76
CA ASP A 50 -1.14 -4.16 -17.24
C ASP A 50 -2.24 -4.37 -16.19
N LEU A 51 -2.46 -3.34 -15.38
CA LEU A 51 -3.50 -3.32 -14.34
C LEU A 51 -4.69 -2.43 -14.72
N SER A 52 -4.86 -2.11 -16.00
CA SER A 52 -5.92 -1.22 -16.51
C SER A 52 -7.34 -1.71 -16.22
N THR A 53 -7.51 -3.02 -15.98
CA THR A 53 -8.80 -3.64 -15.61
C THR A 53 -9.04 -3.71 -14.10
N ILE A 54 -8.06 -3.30 -13.29
CA ILE A 54 -8.13 -3.36 -11.84
C ILE A 54 -8.73 -2.06 -11.29
N ASP A 55 -9.87 -2.17 -10.63
CA ASP A 55 -10.52 -1.01 -10.01
C ASP A 55 -9.77 -0.55 -8.75
N TRP A 56 -9.34 -1.48 -7.90
CA TRP A 56 -8.68 -1.18 -6.63
C TRP A 56 -7.42 -2.00 -6.41
N ALA A 57 -6.32 -1.33 -6.09
CA ALA A 57 -5.17 -1.92 -5.42
C ALA A 57 -5.19 -1.47 -3.95
N VAL A 58 -5.30 -2.42 -3.01
CA VAL A 58 -5.39 -2.14 -1.57
C VAL A 58 -4.10 -2.60 -0.90
N LEU A 59 -3.32 -1.64 -0.42
CA LEU A 59 -2.02 -1.84 0.18
C LEU A 59 -2.12 -1.59 1.70
N SER A 60 -2.18 -2.66 2.49
CA SER A 60 -2.20 -2.56 3.96
C SER A 60 -0.81 -2.62 4.60
N ALA A 61 0.23 -2.58 3.79
CA ALA A 61 1.61 -2.74 4.23
C ALA A 61 2.23 -1.40 4.62
N CYS A 62 2.51 -1.25 5.91
CA CYS A 62 3.07 -0.03 6.48
C CYS A 62 4.61 0.07 6.38
N GLN A 63 5.28 -0.96 5.92
CA GLN A 63 6.73 -1.01 5.73
C GLN A 63 7.04 -2.01 4.61
N THR A 64 6.97 -1.56 3.39
CA THR A 64 7.34 -2.36 2.21
C THR A 64 8.78 -2.09 1.76
N GLY A 65 9.64 -1.71 2.65
CA GLY A 65 11.03 -1.45 2.35
C GLY A 65 11.98 -2.34 3.14
N LEU A 66 12.85 -3.03 2.45
CA LEU A 66 14.07 -3.64 2.98
C LEU A 66 15.12 -2.53 3.17
N GLY A 67 14.99 -1.71 4.21
CA GLY A 67 15.94 -0.64 4.52
C GLY A 67 15.33 0.44 5.42
N GLU A 68 16.15 1.32 5.98
CA GLU A 68 15.71 2.53 6.68
C GLU A 68 15.07 3.51 5.67
N ILE A 69 13.77 3.37 5.47
CA ILE A 69 13.02 4.26 4.57
C ILE A 69 12.57 5.46 5.37
N HIS A 70 12.87 6.65 4.88
CA HIS A 70 12.22 7.86 5.34
C HIS A 70 10.71 7.68 5.12
N ALA A 71 9.95 7.64 6.23
CA ALA A 71 8.51 7.37 6.23
C ALA A 71 7.80 8.30 5.23
N GLY A 72 7.26 7.71 4.17
CA GLY A 72 6.50 8.42 3.14
C GLY A 72 6.98 8.18 1.70
N GLU A 73 8.27 8.11 1.43
CA GLU A 73 8.78 7.98 0.05
C GLU A 73 8.49 6.59 -0.54
N GLY A 74 8.63 5.53 0.27
CA GLY A 74 8.33 4.17 -0.16
C GLY A 74 6.88 3.95 -0.57
N VAL A 75 5.96 4.47 0.22
CA VAL A 75 4.52 4.36 -0.07
C VAL A 75 4.16 5.15 -1.33
N LEU A 76 4.79 6.31 -1.55
CA LEU A 76 4.59 7.12 -2.75
C LEU A 76 5.14 6.44 -4.00
N GLY A 77 6.28 5.76 -3.91
CA GLY A 77 6.88 5.01 -5.01
C GLY A 77 6.01 3.84 -5.47
N LEU A 78 5.53 3.02 -4.54
CA LEU A 78 4.59 1.93 -4.84
C LEU A 78 3.28 2.45 -5.41
N ARG A 79 2.70 3.49 -4.81
CA ARG A 79 1.50 4.12 -5.35
C ARG A 79 1.66 4.50 -6.81
N ARG A 80 2.75 5.21 -7.13
CA ARG A 80 3.04 5.64 -8.50
C ARG A 80 3.21 4.44 -9.46
N ALA A 81 3.82 3.36 -9.00
CA ALA A 81 3.97 2.15 -9.79
C ALA A 81 2.61 1.55 -10.18
N PHE A 82 1.68 1.44 -9.24
CA PHE A 82 0.31 0.97 -9.50
C PHE A 82 -0.47 1.93 -10.42
N GLU A 83 -0.30 3.24 -10.24
CA GLU A 83 -0.93 4.25 -11.12
C GLU A 83 -0.39 4.15 -12.56
N VAL A 84 0.93 3.98 -12.74
CA VAL A 84 1.56 3.77 -14.05
C VAL A 84 1.11 2.48 -14.69
N ALA A 85 0.94 1.42 -13.91
CA ALA A 85 0.41 0.13 -14.35
C ALA A 85 -1.06 0.19 -14.78
N GLY A 86 -1.78 1.32 -14.49
CA GLY A 86 -3.15 1.53 -14.93
C GLY A 86 -4.23 1.27 -13.88
N THR A 87 -3.88 0.96 -12.64
CA THR A 87 -4.86 0.78 -11.55
C THR A 87 -5.66 2.06 -11.34
N ARG A 88 -7.00 1.96 -11.29
CA ARG A 88 -7.88 3.13 -11.17
C ARG A 88 -7.77 3.82 -9.82
N THR A 89 -7.70 3.05 -8.74
CA THR A 89 -7.60 3.61 -7.39
C THR A 89 -6.62 2.79 -6.57
N VAL A 90 -5.70 3.47 -5.89
CA VAL A 90 -4.80 2.87 -4.91
C VAL A 90 -5.25 3.30 -3.51
N ILE A 91 -5.54 2.32 -2.65
CA ILE A 91 -5.88 2.52 -1.25
C ILE A 91 -4.70 2.05 -0.42
N MET A 92 -4.21 2.91 0.47
CA MET A 92 -2.98 2.62 1.22
C MET A 92 -2.99 3.27 2.60
N THR A 93 -2.02 2.89 3.42
CA THR A 93 -1.78 3.50 4.73
C THR A 93 -0.56 4.43 4.68
N LEU A 94 -0.67 5.60 5.30
CA LEU A 94 0.41 6.60 5.38
C LEU A 94 1.41 6.32 6.53
N TRP A 95 1.00 5.55 7.54
CA TRP A 95 1.84 5.12 8.66
C TRP A 95 1.36 3.78 9.21
N LYS A 96 2.17 3.21 10.10
CA LYS A 96 1.91 1.89 10.67
C LYS A 96 0.61 1.87 11.49
N VAL A 97 -0.27 0.93 11.16
CA VAL A 97 -1.52 0.64 11.84
C VAL A 97 -1.42 -0.75 12.47
N ASN A 98 -2.03 -0.94 13.63
CA ASN A 98 -2.12 -2.29 14.18
C ASN A 98 -3.09 -3.16 13.35
N ASP A 99 -2.83 -4.45 13.31
CA ASP A 99 -3.55 -5.39 12.44
C ASP A 99 -5.06 -5.42 12.71
N GLN A 100 -5.47 -5.32 13.97
CA GLN A 100 -6.88 -5.30 14.34
C GLN A 100 -7.60 -4.06 13.78
N SER A 101 -6.98 -2.89 13.89
CA SER A 101 -7.53 -1.65 13.34
C SER A 101 -7.57 -1.68 11.83
N ALA A 102 -6.53 -2.23 11.18
CA ALA A 102 -6.49 -2.40 9.74
C ALA A 102 -7.62 -3.35 9.27
N ALA A 103 -7.78 -4.49 9.93
CA ALA A 103 -8.84 -5.45 9.60
C ALA A 103 -10.25 -4.83 9.75
N MET A 104 -10.52 -4.12 10.83
CA MET A 104 -11.81 -3.44 11.05
C MET A 104 -12.09 -2.39 9.97
N TRP A 105 -11.09 -1.60 9.60
CA TRP A 105 -11.25 -0.60 8.56
C TRP A 105 -11.50 -1.24 7.19
N MET A 106 -10.75 -2.29 6.85
CA MET A 106 -10.92 -3.03 5.59
C MET A 106 -12.28 -3.69 5.50
N GLU A 107 -12.75 -4.32 6.58
CA GLU A 107 -14.10 -4.90 6.64
C GLU A 107 -15.17 -3.84 6.36
N ALA A 108 -15.10 -2.70 7.04
CA ALA A 108 -16.02 -1.59 6.83
C ALA A 108 -15.95 -1.05 5.40
N LEU A 109 -14.75 -0.89 4.83
CA LEU A 109 -14.54 -0.43 3.45
C LEU A 109 -15.24 -1.36 2.45
N TYR A 110 -14.96 -2.65 2.51
CA TYR A 110 -15.53 -3.63 1.59
C TYR A 110 -17.05 -3.78 1.76
N GLU A 111 -17.55 -3.70 2.99
CA GLU A 111 -18.99 -3.71 3.24
C GLU A 111 -19.67 -2.51 2.56
N GLN A 112 -19.14 -1.31 2.73
CA GLN A 112 -19.71 -0.11 2.11
C GLN A 112 -19.63 -0.14 0.59
N ARG A 113 -18.55 -0.63 0.02
CA ARG A 113 -18.36 -0.69 -1.43
C ARG A 113 -19.18 -1.79 -2.08
N LEU A 114 -19.09 -3.02 -1.56
CA LEU A 114 -19.66 -4.20 -2.21
C LEU A 114 -21.14 -4.39 -1.89
N ARG A 115 -21.54 -4.20 -0.62
CA ARG A 115 -22.94 -4.35 -0.18
C ARG A 115 -23.69 -3.02 -0.28
N GLY A 116 -23.06 -1.94 0.18
CA GLY A 116 -23.66 -0.60 0.15
C GLY A 116 -23.66 0.05 -1.23
N ARG A 117 -22.90 -0.49 -2.20
CA ARG A 117 -22.74 0.05 -3.56
C ARG A 117 -22.37 1.54 -3.58
N LYS A 118 -21.66 2.00 -2.56
CA LYS A 118 -21.20 3.39 -2.46
C LYS A 118 -20.05 3.66 -3.40
N SER A 119 -19.83 4.93 -3.73
CA SER A 119 -18.61 5.38 -4.41
C SER A 119 -17.38 5.02 -3.57
N THR A 120 -16.19 5.00 -4.18
CA THR A 120 -14.94 4.76 -3.46
C THR A 120 -14.73 5.79 -2.36
N ALA A 121 -14.99 7.08 -2.66
CA ALA A 121 -14.86 8.16 -1.69
C ALA A 121 -15.81 7.98 -0.49
N ASP A 122 -17.07 7.64 -0.74
CA ASP A 122 -18.05 7.43 0.33
C ASP A 122 -17.70 6.20 1.17
N ALA A 123 -17.26 5.11 0.54
CA ALA A 123 -16.87 3.90 1.24
C ALA A 123 -15.67 4.15 2.18
N VAL A 124 -14.64 4.84 1.70
CA VAL A 124 -13.47 5.24 2.50
C VAL A 124 -13.87 6.17 3.65
N ARG A 125 -14.71 7.16 3.36
CA ARG A 125 -15.21 8.09 4.36
C ARG A 125 -15.99 7.38 5.47
N GLU A 126 -16.93 6.49 5.12
CA GLU A 126 -17.73 5.76 6.08
C GLU A 126 -16.87 4.79 6.93
N ALA A 127 -15.95 4.07 6.31
CA ALA A 127 -15.01 3.21 7.04
C ALA A 127 -14.19 4.02 8.05
N THR A 128 -13.71 5.20 7.65
CA THR A 128 -12.95 6.10 8.52
C THR A 128 -13.81 6.65 9.67
N LEU A 129 -15.07 7.02 9.41
CA LEU A 129 -16.00 7.48 10.44
C LEU A 129 -16.35 6.38 11.45
N GLN A 130 -16.57 5.15 10.99
CA GLN A 130 -16.81 4.01 11.87
C GLN A 130 -15.62 3.76 12.79
N MET A 131 -14.39 3.83 12.24
CA MET A 131 -13.18 3.68 13.03
C MET A 131 -13.01 4.80 14.06
N LEU A 132 -13.28 6.06 13.69
CA LEU A 132 -13.28 7.20 14.61
C LEU A 132 -14.28 7.00 15.75
N GLN A 133 -15.51 6.56 15.45
CA GLN A 133 -16.55 6.29 16.45
C GLN A 133 -16.15 5.16 17.39
N ALA A 134 -15.64 4.04 16.85
CA ALA A 134 -15.16 2.93 17.64
C ALA A 134 -14.01 3.34 18.59
N GLN A 135 -13.09 4.17 18.10
CA GLN A 135 -11.99 4.69 18.92
C GLN A 135 -12.48 5.60 20.03
N ARG A 136 -13.42 6.51 19.75
CA ARG A 136 -14.04 7.37 20.76
C ARG A 136 -14.76 6.57 21.84
N SER A 137 -15.52 5.55 21.46
CA SER A 137 -16.24 4.72 22.40
C SER A 137 -15.32 3.88 23.30
N ARG A 138 -14.19 3.43 22.75
CA ARG A 138 -13.24 2.56 23.46
C ARG A 138 -12.29 3.32 24.40
N THR A 139 -11.80 4.46 23.98
CA THR A 139 -10.70 5.18 24.69
C THR A 139 -11.04 6.61 25.06
N GLY A 140 -12.17 7.15 24.61
CA GLY A 140 -12.50 8.58 24.72
C GLY A 140 -11.66 9.48 23.80
N SER A 141 -10.69 8.93 23.06
CA SER A 141 -9.79 9.69 22.20
C SER A 141 -10.28 9.73 20.77
N ALA A 142 -10.10 10.89 20.13
CA ALA A 142 -10.35 11.10 18.70
C ALA A 142 -9.06 11.42 17.94
N HIS A 143 -7.88 11.00 18.46
CA HIS A 143 -6.60 11.34 17.87
C HIS A 143 -6.47 10.74 16.45
N PRO A 144 -6.14 11.54 15.42
CA PRO A 144 -6.11 11.11 14.02
C PRO A 144 -5.18 9.93 13.72
N PHE A 145 -4.16 9.72 14.54
CA PHE A 145 -3.25 8.59 14.41
C PHE A 145 -3.95 7.23 14.28
N HIS A 146 -5.10 7.07 14.92
CA HIS A 146 -5.82 5.80 14.97
C HIS A 146 -6.80 5.58 13.81
N TRP A 147 -7.29 6.64 13.17
CA TRP A 147 -8.35 6.55 12.16
C TRP A 147 -7.99 7.24 10.83
N GLY A 148 -6.96 8.07 10.80
CA GLY A 148 -6.56 8.86 9.66
C GLY A 148 -5.48 8.28 8.73
N PRO A 149 -4.92 7.07 8.96
CA PRO A 149 -3.84 6.57 8.12
C PRO A 149 -4.26 6.16 6.72
N PHE A 150 -5.53 5.79 6.52
CA PHE A 150 -6.01 5.25 5.26
C PHE A 150 -6.38 6.34 4.26
N VAL A 151 -5.81 6.27 3.08
CA VAL A 151 -6.08 7.19 1.97
C VAL A 151 -6.37 6.43 0.69
N ALA A 152 -7.24 6.99 -0.14
CA ALA A 152 -7.49 6.52 -1.49
C ALA A 152 -7.06 7.59 -2.48
N VAL A 153 -6.36 7.18 -3.52
CA VAL A 153 -5.84 8.07 -4.57
C VAL A 153 -6.20 7.48 -5.92
N GLY A 154 -6.67 8.30 -6.84
CA GLY A 154 -7.09 7.90 -8.18
C GLY A 154 -8.55 8.25 -8.46
N ASP A 155 -9.25 7.38 -9.19
CA ASP A 155 -10.67 7.55 -9.49
C ASP A 155 -11.52 7.14 -8.29
N TRP A 156 -12.18 8.10 -7.68
CA TRP A 156 -12.99 7.91 -6.47
C TRP A 156 -14.50 7.74 -6.72
N LYS A 157 -14.93 7.71 -7.97
CA LYS A 157 -16.35 7.61 -8.37
C LYS A 157 -16.97 6.24 -8.13
#